data_f0c3695405715b8b5a4775eed05e8a5c
#
_entry.id   f0c3695405715b8b5a4775eed05e8a5c
#
_cell.length_a   1.000
_cell.length_b   1.000
_cell.length_c   1.000
_cell.angle_alpha   90.00
_cell.angle_beta   90.00
_cell.angle_gamma   90.00
#
_symmetry.space_group_name_H-M   'P 1'
#
loop_
_entity.id
_entity.type
_entity.pdbx_description
1 polymer ?
#
loop_
_entity_poly.entity_id
_entity_poly.type
_entity_poly.pdbx_seq_one_letter_code
_entity_poly.pdbx_strand_id
1 'polypeptide(L)'
;KTANKFGPIVHAYTMQRAVEDETVAPLLYEERVPELDINEEAVNRWFEKITSNLSDAQRTDLKKKFAKKGAIYGAANRIELIAWDIATHFNENIKKLGLGLKGQVATDSKLDAIRYKKALDDTGLVTSAVVISAPDTREGNSDVDEDTLPEVHKWWKQAMATCGNDAETYEKQVVNDFGTDGAPDLLIVVDKLLTGFDEPRNTVLYID
;
A
#
# COMPACT_ATOMS: atom_id res chain seq x y z
N LYS A 1 25.69 -0.59 -20.42
CA LYS A 1 25.11 -1.27 -21.62
C LYS A 1 24.69 -0.27 -22.71
N THR A 2 24.08 0.88 -22.34
CA THR A 2 23.57 1.89 -23.32
C THR A 2 24.72 2.56 -24.07
N ALA A 3 25.75 3.04 -23.37
CA ALA A 3 26.90 3.71 -23.99
C ALA A 3 27.66 2.82 -24.99
N ASN A 4 27.69 1.51 -24.75
CA ASN A 4 28.31 0.57 -25.69
C ASN A 4 27.52 0.33 -26.98
N LYS A 5 26.20 0.60 -26.96
CA LYS A 5 25.32 0.47 -28.14
C LYS A 5 25.14 1.77 -28.90
N PHE A 6 25.07 2.90 -28.22
CA PHE A 6 24.64 4.17 -28.76
C PHE A 6 25.72 5.27 -28.68
N GLY A 7 26.92 4.96 -28.19
CA GLY A 7 27.98 5.92 -27.99
C GLY A 7 27.93 6.66 -26.64
N PRO A 8 28.83 7.62 -26.41
CA PRO A 8 28.88 8.37 -25.16
C PRO A 8 27.63 9.24 -24.96
N ILE A 9 27.29 9.47 -23.71
CA ILE A 9 26.19 10.39 -23.36
C ILE A 9 26.60 11.80 -23.76
N VAL A 10 25.86 12.40 -24.68
CA VAL A 10 26.14 13.74 -25.23
C VAL A 10 25.59 14.82 -24.29
N HIS A 11 24.46 14.56 -23.62
CA HIS A 11 23.84 15.47 -22.67
C HIS A 11 23.02 14.67 -21.65
N ALA A 12 23.04 15.10 -20.41
CA ALA A 12 22.20 14.55 -19.34
C ALA A 12 21.48 15.68 -18.61
N TYR A 13 20.15 15.61 -18.56
CA TYR A 13 19.34 16.42 -17.67
C TYR A 13 19.12 15.64 -16.38
N THR A 14 19.86 15.99 -15.34
CA THR A 14 19.85 15.27 -14.08
C THR A 14 18.66 15.68 -13.22
N MET A 15 18.26 14.82 -12.27
CA MET A 15 17.21 15.15 -11.29
C MET A 15 17.57 16.41 -10.48
N GLN A 16 18.85 16.54 -10.08
CA GLN A 16 19.31 17.72 -9.37
C GLN A 16 19.07 19.00 -10.20
N ARG A 17 19.41 18.97 -11.49
CA ARG A 17 19.18 20.11 -12.35
C ARG A 17 17.69 20.40 -12.59
N ALA A 18 16.88 19.36 -12.66
CA ALA A 18 15.43 19.51 -12.78
C ALA A 18 14.81 20.18 -11.54
N VAL A 19 15.34 19.90 -10.35
CA VAL A 19 14.96 20.57 -9.09
C VAL A 19 15.46 22.02 -9.08
N GLU A 20 16.71 22.27 -9.48
CA GLU A 20 17.29 23.62 -9.58
C GLU A 20 16.52 24.50 -10.58
N ASP A 21 16.07 23.91 -11.69
CA ASP A 21 15.25 24.56 -12.72
C ASP A 21 13.76 24.66 -12.33
N GLU A 22 13.37 24.20 -11.13
CA GLU A 22 12.00 24.17 -10.59
C GLU A 22 10.99 23.39 -11.46
N THR A 23 11.47 22.46 -12.29
CA THR A 23 10.63 21.65 -13.16
C THR A 23 10.07 20.41 -12.46
N VAL A 24 10.70 20.00 -11.36
CA VAL A 24 10.22 18.94 -10.44
C VAL A 24 10.46 19.35 -9.00
N ALA A 25 9.58 18.90 -8.11
CA ALA A 25 9.77 19.08 -6.67
C ALA A 25 10.91 18.18 -6.15
N PRO A 26 11.67 18.61 -5.12
CA PRO A 26 12.66 17.74 -4.49
C PRO A 26 11.96 16.56 -3.80
N LEU A 27 12.51 15.35 -3.99
CA LEU A 27 12.07 14.17 -3.26
C LEU A 27 12.80 14.10 -1.92
N LEU A 28 12.03 14.01 -0.86
CA LEU A 28 12.54 13.63 0.45
C LEU A 28 12.41 12.11 0.58
N TYR A 29 13.52 11.44 0.81
CA TYR A 29 13.59 10.00 0.95
C TYR A 29 13.85 9.65 2.41
N GLU A 30 12.98 8.82 2.98
CA GLU A 30 13.11 8.28 4.33
C GLU A 30 13.10 6.75 4.25
N GLU A 31 14.16 6.12 4.71
CA GLU A 31 14.18 4.68 4.91
C GLU A 31 13.53 4.38 6.27
N ARG A 32 12.40 3.73 6.23
CA ARG A 32 11.70 3.25 7.42
C ARG A 32 11.94 1.74 7.53
N VAL A 33 12.90 1.38 8.34
CA VAL A 33 13.01 -0.01 8.79
C VAL A 33 11.98 -0.17 9.90
N PRO A 34 10.93 -0.99 9.72
CA PRO A 34 10.10 -1.33 10.85
C PRO A 34 11.03 -1.95 11.88
N GLU A 35 11.31 -1.20 12.95
CA GLU A 35 12.09 -1.75 14.06
C GLU A 35 11.31 -2.97 14.53
N LEU A 36 11.85 -4.13 14.26
CA LEU A 36 11.40 -5.40 14.85
C LEU A 36 11.66 -5.43 16.37
N ASP A 37 12.31 -4.42 16.91
CA ASP A 37 12.16 -4.04 18.31
C ASP A 37 10.72 -3.54 18.50
N ILE A 38 9.89 -4.54 18.67
CA ILE A 38 8.48 -4.45 18.93
C ILE A 38 8.28 -3.32 19.94
N ASN A 39 7.77 -2.18 19.48
CA ASN A 39 7.18 -1.23 20.39
C ASN A 39 5.99 -1.98 21.03
N GLU A 40 6.26 -2.64 22.16
CA GLU A 40 5.31 -3.52 22.87
C GLU A 40 3.98 -2.81 23.11
N GLU A 41 4.01 -1.50 23.31
CA GLU A 41 2.80 -0.71 23.51
C GLU A 41 1.97 -0.57 22.23
N ALA A 42 2.60 -0.39 21.06
CA ALA A 42 1.89 -0.29 19.79
C ALA A 42 1.29 -1.65 19.39
N VAL A 43 2.06 -2.72 19.57
CA VAL A 43 1.59 -4.11 19.33
C VAL A 43 0.49 -4.48 20.32
N ASN A 44 0.61 -4.11 21.57
CA ASN A 44 -0.43 -4.38 22.57
C ASN A 44 -1.72 -3.61 22.28
N ARG A 45 -1.64 -2.33 21.90
CA ARG A 45 -2.82 -1.54 21.48
C ARG A 45 -3.50 -2.12 20.24
N TRP A 46 -2.71 -2.53 19.24
CA TRP A 46 -3.22 -3.22 18.06
C TRP A 46 -3.87 -4.55 18.43
N PHE A 47 -3.19 -5.37 19.22
CA PHE A 47 -3.71 -6.65 19.69
C PHE A 47 -5.02 -6.49 20.48
N GLU A 48 -5.11 -5.53 21.37
CA GLU A 48 -6.34 -5.24 22.13
C GLU A 48 -7.48 -4.83 21.20
N LYS A 49 -7.19 -4.04 20.15
CA LYS A 49 -8.20 -3.60 19.19
C LYS A 49 -8.74 -4.75 18.35
N ILE A 50 -7.89 -5.59 17.76
CA ILE A 50 -8.33 -6.73 16.93
C ILE A 50 -8.95 -7.87 17.75
N THR A 51 -8.63 -7.95 19.04
CA THR A 51 -9.16 -8.97 19.95
C THR A 51 -10.29 -8.45 20.83
N SER A 52 -10.79 -7.23 20.61
CA SER A 52 -11.86 -6.62 21.40
C SER A 52 -13.13 -7.50 21.51
N ASN A 53 -13.38 -8.32 20.48
CA ASN A 53 -14.54 -9.23 20.42
C ASN A 53 -14.27 -10.63 20.99
N LEU A 54 -13.06 -10.87 21.52
CA LEU A 54 -12.68 -12.17 22.07
C LEU A 54 -12.74 -12.15 23.61
N SER A 55 -13.06 -13.32 24.21
CA SER A 55 -12.98 -13.48 25.66
C SER A 55 -11.55 -13.45 26.16
N ASP A 56 -11.34 -13.13 27.46
CA ASP A 56 -10.01 -13.04 28.06
C ASP A 56 -9.22 -14.36 27.96
N ALA A 57 -9.90 -15.51 28.01
CA ALA A 57 -9.28 -16.82 27.81
C ALA A 57 -8.78 -16.99 26.37
N GLN A 58 -9.56 -16.58 25.37
CA GLN A 58 -9.17 -16.61 23.96
C GLN A 58 -8.04 -15.62 23.65
N ARG A 59 -8.07 -14.44 24.26
CA ARG A 59 -6.97 -13.46 24.14
C ARG A 59 -5.68 -13.99 24.72
N THR A 60 -5.74 -14.65 25.89
CA THR A 60 -4.57 -15.25 26.55
C THR A 60 -3.98 -16.39 25.73
N ASP A 61 -4.81 -17.25 25.15
CA ASP A 61 -4.37 -18.34 24.28
C ASP A 61 -3.75 -17.80 22.99
N LEU A 62 -4.34 -16.76 22.42
CA LEU A 62 -3.83 -16.08 21.25
C LEU A 62 -2.48 -15.40 21.55
N LYS A 63 -2.35 -14.67 22.67
CA LYS A 63 -1.06 -14.11 23.15
C LYS A 63 0.03 -15.18 23.30
N LYS A 64 -0.30 -16.33 23.89
CA LYS A 64 0.65 -17.44 24.02
C LYS A 64 1.05 -18.04 22.67
N LYS A 65 0.13 -18.13 21.73
CA LYS A 65 0.41 -18.57 20.34
C LYS A 65 1.28 -17.59 19.59
N PHE A 66 1.04 -16.30 19.73
CA PHE A 66 1.90 -15.25 19.16
C PHE A 66 3.29 -15.22 19.79
N ALA A 67 3.41 -15.32 21.12
CA ALA A 67 4.70 -15.37 21.80
C ALA A 67 5.54 -16.61 21.45
N LYS A 68 4.90 -17.76 21.22
CA LYS A 68 5.57 -18.98 20.74
C LYS A 68 5.95 -18.92 19.27
N LYS A 69 5.26 -18.11 18.46
CA LYS A 69 5.51 -17.95 17.03
C LYS A 69 6.44 -16.80 16.68
N GLY A 70 7.11 -16.18 17.64
CA GLY A 70 8.10 -15.11 17.43
C GLY A 70 9.27 -15.47 16.48
N ALA A 71 9.27 -16.67 15.92
CA ALA A 71 10.24 -17.12 14.92
C ALA A 71 9.62 -17.29 13.51
N ILE A 72 8.31 -17.08 13.31
CA ILE A 72 7.67 -17.27 12.01
C ILE A 72 6.77 -16.06 11.74
N TYR A 73 7.39 -14.93 11.45
CA TYR A 73 6.69 -13.86 10.76
C TYR A 73 6.50 -14.31 9.31
N GLY A 74 5.40 -15.01 9.04
CA GLY A 74 4.96 -15.22 7.67
C GLY A 74 4.63 -13.87 7.00
N ALA A 75 4.67 -13.80 5.70
CA ALA A 75 4.44 -12.58 4.91
C ALA A 75 3.19 -11.78 5.35
N ALA A 76 2.13 -12.44 5.81
CA ALA A 76 0.92 -11.79 6.32
C ALA A 76 1.17 -10.93 7.58
N ASN A 77 1.95 -11.42 8.55
CA ASN A 77 2.25 -10.66 9.77
C ASN A 77 3.17 -9.46 9.49
N ARG A 78 4.08 -9.60 8.50
CA ARG A 78 4.92 -8.50 8.02
C ARG A 78 4.05 -7.37 7.46
N ILE A 79 3.09 -7.70 6.59
CA ILE A 79 2.16 -6.73 6.00
C ILE A 79 1.36 -6.00 7.09
N GLU A 80 0.85 -6.70 8.09
CA GLU A 80 0.09 -6.09 9.18
C GLU A 80 0.93 -5.07 9.97
N LEU A 81 2.20 -5.39 10.26
CA LEU A 81 3.12 -4.49 10.96
C LEU A 81 3.46 -3.24 10.13
N ILE A 82 3.78 -3.44 8.85
CA ILE A 82 4.08 -2.33 7.93
C ILE A 82 2.84 -1.46 7.71
N ALA A 83 1.66 -2.07 7.54
CA ALA A 83 0.40 -1.33 7.40
C ALA A 83 0.10 -0.48 8.62
N TRP A 84 0.39 -0.99 9.83
CA TRP A 84 0.26 -0.21 11.06
C TRP A 84 1.22 0.99 11.08
N ASP A 85 2.49 0.79 10.72
CA ASP A 85 3.47 1.87 10.64
C ASP A 85 3.04 2.92 9.61
N ILE A 86 2.65 2.51 8.41
CA ILE A 86 2.11 3.39 7.37
C ILE A 86 0.90 4.18 7.87
N ALA A 87 -0.09 3.50 8.45
CA ALA A 87 -1.31 4.14 8.93
C ALA A 87 -1.03 5.15 10.04
N THR A 88 -0.14 4.80 10.97
CA THR A 88 0.26 5.68 12.07
C THR A 88 1.01 6.89 11.53
N HIS A 89 2.02 6.67 10.68
CA HIS A 89 2.79 7.75 10.07
C HIS A 89 1.89 8.70 9.27
N PHE A 90 1.05 8.15 8.40
CA PHE A 90 0.13 8.96 7.59
C PHE A 90 -0.84 9.76 8.47
N ASN A 91 -1.45 9.13 9.45
CA ASN A 91 -2.38 9.79 10.35
C ASN A 91 -1.73 10.91 11.16
N GLU A 92 -0.50 10.69 11.66
CA GLU A 92 0.16 11.65 12.54
C GLU A 92 0.85 12.79 11.80
N ASN A 93 1.43 12.53 10.63
CA ASN A 93 2.25 13.50 9.92
C ASN A 93 1.57 14.14 8.71
N ILE A 94 0.56 13.47 8.14
CA ILE A 94 -0.11 13.94 6.91
C ILE A 94 -1.55 14.34 7.20
N LYS A 95 -2.36 13.41 7.69
CA LYS A 95 -3.81 13.63 7.90
C LYS A 95 -4.10 14.68 8.95
N LYS A 96 -3.33 14.75 10.03
CA LYS A 96 -3.47 15.77 11.08
C LYS A 96 -3.21 17.20 10.61
N LEU A 97 -2.57 17.40 9.46
CA LEU A 97 -2.39 18.73 8.89
C LEU A 97 -3.73 19.35 8.42
N GLY A 98 -4.76 18.53 8.21
CA GLY A 98 -6.09 19.02 7.79
C GLY A 98 -6.13 19.60 6.38
N LEU A 99 -5.14 19.30 5.54
CA LEU A 99 -4.99 19.84 4.19
C LEU A 99 -5.59 18.95 3.10
N GLY A 100 -6.25 17.84 3.46
CA GLY A 100 -6.79 16.88 2.51
C GLY A 100 -5.72 16.13 1.68
N LEU A 101 -4.50 16.04 2.21
CA LEU A 101 -3.38 15.36 1.55
C LEU A 101 -3.60 13.84 1.53
N LYS A 102 -3.06 13.21 0.51
CA LYS A 102 -3.23 11.80 0.16
C LYS A 102 -1.89 11.09 0.04
N GLY A 103 -1.94 9.76 -0.04
CA GLY A 103 -0.74 8.96 -0.25
C GLY A 103 -0.98 7.71 -1.09
N GLN A 104 0.12 7.12 -1.56
CA GLN A 104 0.11 5.83 -2.25
C GLN A 104 0.93 4.81 -1.49
N VAL A 105 0.53 3.54 -1.63
CA VAL A 105 1.29 2.36 -1.19
C VAL A 105 1.55 1.50 -2.41
N ALA A 106 2.81 1.40 -2.83
CA ALA A 106 3.24 0.52 -3.91
C ALA A 106 3.63 -0.84 -3.31
N THR A 107 3.07 -1.91 -3.86
CA THR A 107 3.32 -3.28 -3.43
C THR A 107 3.76 -4.16 -4.58
N ASP A 108 4.46 -5.24 -4.26
CA ASP A 108 5.03 -6.17 -5.24
C ASP A 108 3.97 -7.02 -5.96
N SER A 109 2.86 -7.35 -5.26
CA SER A 109 1.88 -8.28 -5.81
C SER A 109 0.42 -7.84 -5.58
N LYS A 110 -0.49 -8.34 -6.40
CA LYS A 110 -1.93 -8.11 -6.25
C LYS A 110 -2.47 -8.69 -4.95
N LEU A 111 -1.92 -9.83 -4.51
CA LEU A 111 -2.29 -10.45 -3.25
C LEU A 111 -1.89 -9.55 -2.06
N ASP A 112 -0.68 -9.01 -2.09
CA ASP A 112 -0.20 -8.12 -1.03
C ASP A 112 -0.98 -6.81 -1.02
N ALA A 113 -1.33 -6.25 -2.18
CA ALA A 113 -2.21 -5.08 -2.27
C ALA A 113 -3.55 -5.30 -1.55
N ILE A 114 -4.16 -6.47 -1.72
CA ILE A 114 -5.43 -6.84 -1.07
C ILE A 114 -5.24 -7.01 0.44
N ARG A 115 -4.13 -7.61 0.86
CA ARG A 115 -3.77 -7.79 2.28
C ARG A 115 -3.49 -6.45 2.94
N TYR A 116 -2.75 -5.55 2.27
CA TYR A 116 -2.53 -4.18 2.74
C TYR A 116 -3.84 -3.42 2.92
N LYS A 117 -4.77 -3.52 1.95
CA LYS A 117 -6.08 -2.90 2.10
C LYS A 117 -6.78 -3.34 3.38
N LYS A 118 -6.84 -4.63 3.60
CA LYS A 118 -7.47 -5.16 4.80
C LYS A 118 -6.74 -4.67 6.06
N ALA A 119 -5.43 -4.79 6.11
CA ALA A 119 -4.63 -4.40 7.28
C ALA A 119 -4.73 -2.90 7.58
N LEU A 120 -4.68 -2.03 6.56
CA LEU A 120 -4.82 -0.59 6.71
C LEU A 120 -6.22 -0.20 7.21
N ASP A 121 -7.27 -0.75 6.62
CA ASP A 121 -8.65 -0.48 7.04
C ASP A 121 -8.92 -0.99 8.46
N ASP A 122 -8.36 -2.14 8.84
CA ASP A 122 -8.48 -2.73 10.18
C ASP A 122 -7.84 -1.83 11.27
N THR A 123 -6.87 -0.96 10.91
CA THR A 123 -6.33 0.03 11.87
C THR A 123 -7.37 1.06 12.30
N GLY A 124 -8.34 1.37 11.44
CA GLY A 124 -9.33 2.42 11.61
C GLY A 124 -8.73 3.84 11.69
N LEU A 125 -7.45 4.02 11.35
CA LEU A 125 -6.77 5.32 11.30
C LEU A 125 -6.91 5.96 9.93
N VAL A 126 -6.91 5.15 8.88
CA VAL A 126 -6.95 5.55 7.47
C VAL A 126 -7.99 4.75 6.71
N THR A 127 -8.40 5.27 5.56
CA THR A 127 -9.21 4.57 4.58
C THR A 127 -8.38 4.29 3.34
N SER A 128 -8.58 3.13 2.71
CA SER A 128 -7.77 2.76 1.55
C SER A 128 -8.60 2.23 0.38
N ALA A 129 -8.05 2.35 -0.83
CA ALA A 129 -8.60 1.73 -2.03
C ALA A 129 -7.48 1.07 -2.85
N VAL A 130 -7.80 -0.03 -3.53
CA VAL A 130 -6.84 -0.79 -4.33
C VAL A 130 -7.09 -0.52 -5.81
N VAL A 131 -6.03 -0.18 -6.54
CA VAL A 131 -6.05 -0.06 -8.01
C VAL A 131 -5.01 -1.00 -8.60
N ILE A 132 -5.48 -2.11 -9.14
CA ILE A 132 -4.67 -3.15 -9.77
C ILE A 132 -5.20 -3.47 -11.16
N SER A 133 -4.38 -4.12 -11.99
CA SER A 133 -4.82 -4.67 -13.27
C SER A 133 -5.69 -5.92 -13.07
N ALA A 134 -6.52 -6.25 -14.07
CA ALA A 134 -7.26 -7.50 -14.08
C ALA A 134 -6.33 -8.69 -13.85
N PRO A 135 -6.77 -9.73 -13.10
CA PRO A 135 -6.00 -10.96 -12.99
C PRO A 135 -5.71 -11.56 -14.35
N ASP A 136 -4.44 -11.89 -14.60
CA ASP A 136 -4.04 -12.53 -15.86
C ASP A 136 -4.22 -14.05 -15.74
N THR A 137 -5.11 -14.60 -16.56
CA THR A 137 -5.41 -16.03 -16.60
C THR A 137 -4.75 -16.76 -17.76
N ARG A 138 -3.84 -16.11 -18.51
CA ARG A 138 -3.16 -16.71 -19.66
C ARG A 138 -2.09 -17.69 -19.21
N GLU A 139 -2.17 -18.92 -19.70
CA GLU A 139 -1.15 -19.96 -19.42
C GLU A 139 0.25 -19.50 -19.89
N GLY A 140 1.24 -19.69 -19.02
CA GLY A 140 2.66 -19.50 -19.35
C GLY A 140 3.29 -18.17 -18.92
N ASN A 141 2.58 -17.35 -18.15
CA ASN A 141 3.13 -16.15 -17.51
C ASN A 141 3.54 -16.45 -16.08
N SER A 142 4.69 -15.98 -15.61
CA SER A 142 5.17 -16.17 -14.23
C SER A 142 4.26 -15.54 -13.19
N ASP A 143 3.48 -14.55 -13.58
CA ASP A 143 2.52 -13.83 -12.73
C ASP A 143 1.20 -14.60 -12.56
N VAL A 144 0.99 -15.67 -13.35
CA VAL A 144 -0.26 -16.49 -13.36
C VAL A 144 -0.48 -17.18 -12.01
N ASP A 145 0.59 -17.59 -11.34
CA ASP A 145 0.47 -18.32 -10.06
C ASP A 145 -0.12 -17.46 -8.94
N GLU A 146 0.18 -16.16 -8.91
CA GLU A 146 -0.42 -15.23 -7.93
C GLU A 146 -1.80 -14.73 -8.38
N ASP A 147 -1.99 -14.44 -9.65
CA ASP A 147 -3.27 -14.00 -10.20
C ASP A 147 -4.36 -15.07 -10.14
N THR A 148 -4.00 -16.35 -10.09
CA THR A 148 -4.93 -17.48 -9.93
C THR A 148 -5.38 -17.72 -8.49
N LEU A 149 -4.81 -17.02 -7.51
CA LEU A 149 -5.19 -17.20 -6.11
C LEU A 149 -6.66 -16.86 -5.88
N PRO A 150 -7.40 -17.73 -5.17
CA PRO A 150 -8.84 -17.53 -4.92
C PRO A 150 -9.16 -16.18 -4.26
N GLU A 151 -8.24 -15.64 -3.45
CA GLU A 151 -8.39 -14.33 -2.77
C GLU A 151 -8.40 -13.18 -3.77
N VAL A 152 -7.49 -13.19 -4.76
CA VAL A 152 -7.40 -12.16 -5.80
C VAL A 152 -8.64 -12.16 -6.68
N HIS A 153 -9.07 -13.33 -7.14
CA HIS A 153 -10.29 -13.48 -7.93
C HIS A 153 -11.55 -13.06 -7.17
N LYS A 154 -11.65 -13.44 -5.91
CA LYS A 154 -12.80 -13.08 -5.07
C LYS A 154 -12.88 -11.57 -4.88
N TRP A 155 -11.75 -10.95 -4.53
CA TRP A 155 -11.68 -9.50 -4.36
C TRP A 155 -12.02 -8.78 -5.67
N TRP A 156 -11.39 -9.19 -6.78
CA TRP A 156 -11.64 -8.60 -8.10
C TRP A 156 -13.12 -8.64 -8.48
N LYS A 157 -13.75 -9.80 -8.34
CA LYS A 157 -15.18 -9.96 -8.63
C LYS A 157 -16.04 -9.04 -7.76
N GLN A 158 -15.71 -8.90 -6.49
CA GLN A 158 -16.44 -8.01 -5.58
C GLN A 158 -16.27 -6.54 -5.94
N ALA A 159 -15.04 -6.11 -6.21
CA ALA A 159 -14.73 -4.74 -6.59
C ALA A 159 -15.41 -4.36 -7.92
N MET A 160 -15.34 -5.23 -8.92
CA MET A 160 -15.95 -4.97 -10.23
C MET A 160 -17.48 -4.95 -10.18
N ALA A 161 -18.10 -5.71 -9.31
CA ALA A 161 -19.56 -5.75 -9.16
C ALA A 161 -20.16 -4.39 -8.79
N THR A 162 -19.39 -3.51 -8.13
CA THR A 162 -19.83 -2.16 -7.75
C THR A 162 -19.90 -1.19 -8.93
N CYS A 163 -19.18 -1.49 -10.02
CA CYS A 163 -19.03 -0.62 -11.19
C CYS A 163 -19.48 -1.30 -12.50
N GLY A 164 -20.50 -2.16 -12.44
CA GLY A 164 -21.05 -2.83 -13.61
C GLY A 164 -20.10 -3.82 -14.31
N ASN A 165 -19.11 -4.34 -13.59
CA ASN A 165 -18.03 -5.22 -14.08
C ASN A 165 -17.09 -4.55 -15.08
N ASP A 166 -16.95 -3.24 -15.03
CA ASP A 166 -16.03 -2.47 -15.86
C ASP A 166 -14.85 -1.92 -15.05
N ALA A 167 -13.66 -2.42 -15.34
CA ALA A 167 -12.42 -2.07 -14.65
C ALA A 167 -12.01 -0.60 -14.85
N GLU A 168 -12.27 -0.05 -16.02
CA GLU A 168 -11.96 1.36 -16.32
C GLU A 168 -12.86 2.30 -15.53
N THR A 169 -14.14 1.97 -15.43
CA THR A 169 -15.11 2.73 -14.62
C THR A 169 -14.73 2.66 -13.14
N TYR A 170 -14.34 1.48 -12.63
CA TYR A 170 -13.88 1.33 -11.26
C TYR A 170 -12.66 2.21 -10.97
N GLU A 171 -11.62 2.13 -11.83
CA GLU A 171 -10.40 2.92 -11.66
C GLU A 171 -10.68 4.43 -11.70
N LYS A 172 -11.46 4.89 -12.67
CA LYS A 172 -11.87 6.31 -12.77
C LYS A 172 -12.62 6.79 -11.52
N GLN A 173 -13.51 5.97 -11.00
CA GLN A 173 -14.25 6.32 -9.79
C GLN A 173 -13.32 6.43 -8.59
N VAL A 174 -12.44 5.44 -8.37
CA VAL A 174 -11.49 5.45 -7.25
C VAL A 174 -10.53 6.64 -7.35
N VAL A 175 -10.02 6.95 -8.55
CA VAL A 175 -9.13 8.09 -8.78
C VAL A 175 -9.86 9.41 -8.54
N ASN A 176 -11.10 9.55 -9.00
CA ASN A 176 -11.89 10.75 -8.76
C ASN A 176 -12.18 10.95 -7.26
N ASP A 177 -12.55 9.88 -6.56
CA ASP A 177 -12.80 9.94 -5.11
C ASP A 177 -11.52 10.30 -4.35
N PHE A 178 -10.38 9.75 -4.77
CA PHE A 178 -9.07 10.08 -4.19
C PHE A 178 -8.70 11.56 -4.34
N GLY A 179 -9.06 12.21 -5.44
CA GLY A 179 -8.88 13.64 -5.67
C GLY A 179 -9.81 14.55 -4.83
N THR A 180 -10.62 14.00 -3.92
CA THR A 180 -11.51 14.76 -3.04
C THR A 180 -11.00 14.82 -1.61
N ASP A 181 -11.65 15.61 -0.75
CA ASP A 181 -11.32 15.67 0.69
C ASP A 181 -11.79 14.42 1.46
N GLY A 182 -12.60 13.56 0.82
CA GLY A 182 -13.14 12.36 1.42
C GLY A 182 -12.22 11.14 1.33
N ALA A 183 -12.80 9.96 1.49
CA ALA A 183 -12.12 8.68 1.30
C ALA A 183 -11.87 8.41 -0.22
N PRO A 184 -10.81 7.67 -0.58
CA PRO A 184 -9.82 7.08 0.30
C PRO A 184 -8.69 8.05 0.70
N ASP A 185 -8.03 7.79 1.82
CA ASP A 185 -6.81 8.47 2.25
C ASP A 185 -5.59 7.96 1.47
N LEU A 186 -5.55 6.66 1.22
CA LEU A 186 -4.43 5.95 0.58
C LEU A 186 -4.89 5.15 -0.64
N LEU A 187 -4.12 5.22 -1.74
CA LEU A 187 -4.23 4.28 -2.86
C LEU A 187 -3.19 3.18 -2.73
N ILE A 188 -3.61 1.92 -2.85
CA ILE A 188 -2.72 0.77 -2.90
C ILE A 188 -2.63 0.33 -4.35
N VAL A 189 -1.41 0.26 -4.88
CA VAL A 189 -1.17 0.05 -6.30
C VAL A 189 -0.14 -1.05 -6.55
N VAL A 190 -0.29 -1.72 -7.69
CA VAL A 190 0.71 -2.64 -8.26
C VAL A 190 0.95 -2.19 -9.70
N ASP A 191 2.13 -1.66 -10.00
CA ASP A 191 2.56 -1.16 -11.31
C ASP A 191 1.71 -0.02 -11.92
N LYS A 192 0.49 0.19 -11.44
CA LYS A 192 -0.41 1.24 -11.92
C LYS A 192 -0.23 2.55 -11.14
N LEU A 193 -0.48 3.66 -11.81
CA LEU A 193 -0.48 5.00 -11.20
C LEU A 193 0.85 5.43 -10.55
N LEU A 194 1.95 4.68 -10.79
CA LEU A 194 3.30 5.06 -10.35
C LEU A 194 3.95 6.05 -11.30
N THR A 195 3.49 6.08 -12.56
CA THR A 195 3.96 7.02 -13.59
C THR A 195 2.76 7.61 -14.32
N GLY A 196 2.85 8.89 -14.67
CA GLY A 196 1.79 9.58 -15.41
C GLY A 196 0.51 9.84 -14.61
N PHE A 197 0.54 9.65 -13.29
CA PHE A 197 -0.56 9.98 -12.39
C PHE A 197 -0.33 11.37 -11.81
N ASP A 198 -1.22 12.30 -12.15
CA ASP A 198 -1.17 13.69 -11.72
C ASP A 198 -2.29 13.96 -10.72
N GLU A 199 -1.98 13.87 -9.44
CA GLU A 199 -2.85 14.25 -8.34
C GLU A 199 -2.04 15.08 -7.32
N PRO A 200 -2.23 16.41 -7.30
CA PRO A 200 -1.44 17.30 -6.43
C PRO A 200 -1.53 17.00 -4.94
N ARG A 201 -2.59 16.34 -4.50
CA ARG A 201 -2.76 15.93 -3.10
C ARG A 201 -1.97 14.68 -2.72
N ASN A 202 -1.50 13.92 -3.70
CA ASN A 202 -0.71 12.72 -3.50
C ASN A 202 0.74 13.08 -3.13
N THR A 203 1.00 13.26 -1.85
CA THR A 203 2.25 13.85 -1.33
C THR A 203 3.20 12.84 -0.72
N VAL A 204 2.78 11.61 -0.51
CA VAL A 204 3.62 10.56 0.08
C VAL A 204 3.45 9.24 -0.68
N LEU A 205 4.58 8.58 -0.95
CA LEU A 205 4.63 7.25 -1.53
C LEU A 205 5.35 6.29 -0.57
N TYR A 206 4.67 5.26 -0.13
CA TYR A 206 5.24 4.14 0.61
C TYR A 206 5.54 3.02 -0.38
N ILE A 207 6.69 2.40 -0.25
CA ILE A 207 7.15 1.31 -1.12
C ILE A 207 7.53 0.13 -0.24
N ASP A 208 6.92 -1.02 -0.49
CA ASP A 208 7.22 -2.30 0.15
C ASP A 208 7.55 -3.38 -0.87
#